data_14455b0ad565726eb464a304d22ca83f
#
_entry.id   14455b0ad565726eb464a304d22ca83f
#
_cell.length_a   1.000
_cell.length_b   1.000
_cell.length_c   1.000
_cell.angle_alpha   90.00
_cell.angle_beta   90.00
_cell.angle_gamma   90.00
#
_symmetry.space_group_name_H-M   'P 1'
#
loop_
_entity.id
_entity.type
_entity.pdbx_description
1 polymer ?
#
loop_
_entity_poly.entity_id
_entity_poly.type
_entity_poly.pdbx_seq_one_letter_code
_entity_poly.pdbx_strand_id
1 'polypeptide(L)'
;MSIVKGNHDYICDEEFDDVYGFVSNDNQFDWGMHSHQESQLILSPSGCITVNLQSQKLVIPPNCAIWLPPKIQHSIERRGGESLVTLFFKSSIGYTVPNDLRVLRLNSLLIALIQRVSYASNNRQFHPSLIELLCYESYQAPLTDLSLPLPTDSRLLAWLNSLEEYAPQKLGVMAKKIGASEKTISRIFFKETGMHYQEWRKRWLLLKAIELLSEGESVTGCALTLDFSTTSAFIYFFKQAMHTTPSQYRKYFE
;
A
#
# COMPACT_ATOMS: atom_id res chain seq x y z
N MET A 1 14.26 -22.82 10.91
CA MET A 1 14.23 -22.12 9.62
C MET A 1 13.52 -23.03 8.63
N SER A 2 12.21 -22.99 8.58
CA SER A 2 11.40 -23.83 7.70
C SER A 2 10.72 -22.92 6.69
N ILE A 3 11.35 -22.83 5.52
CA ILE A 3 10.81 -22.16 4.35
C ILE A 3 9.75 -23.09 3.77
N VAL A 4 8.49 -22.74 3.88
CA VAL A 4 7.42 -23.48 3.19
C VAL A 4 7.30 -22.96 1.77
N LYS A 5 7.71 -23.76 0.80
CA LYS A 5 7.46 -23.56 -0.62
C LYS A 5 6.05 -24.00 -0.96
N GLY A 6 5.27 -23.08 -1.50
CA GLY A 6 4.28 -23.35 -2.55
C GLY A 6 2.96 -23.98 -2.13
N ASN A 7 1.90 -23.32 -2.50
CA ASN A 7 0.47 -23.65 -2.54
C ASN A 7 -0.36 -23.39 -1.27
N HIS A 8 -1.09 -22.30 -1.34
CA HIS A 8 -2.47 -22.04 -0.90
C HIS A 8 -2.95 -22.33 0.53
N ASP A 9 -2.23 -23.01 1.37
CA ASP A 9 -2.58 -23.15 2.78
C ASP A 9 -1.44 -22.58 3.63
N TYR A 10 -1.60 -21.31 4.02
CA TYR A 10 -0.83 -20.82 5.15
C TYR A 10 -1.24 -21.64 6.34
N ILE A 11 -0.36 -22.53 6.72
CA ILE A 11 -0.44 -23.29 7.95
C ILE A 11 -0.31 -22.26 9.09
N CYS A 12 -1.44 -21.77 9.56
CA CYS A 12 -1.54 -21.38 10.95
C CYS A 12 -1.42 -22.71 11.72
N ASP A 13 -0.19 -23.12 12.01
CA ASP A 13 0.02 -24.15 12.98
C ASP A 13 -0.69 -23.72 14.25
N GLU A 14 -1.43 -24.62 14.90
CA GLU A 14 -2.19 -24.37 16.13
C GLU A 14 -1.32 -23.84 17.29
N GLU A 15 -0.01 -23.79 17.12
CA GLU A 15 1.01 -23.39 18.10
C GLU A 15 1.35 -21.88 18.10
N PHE A 16 0.83 -21.07 17.16
CA PHE A 16 1.09 -19.62 17.21
C PHE A 16 0.20 -18.92 18.23
N ASP A 17 0.77 -17.90 18.90
CA ASP A 17 0.03 -16.95 19.73
C ASP A 17 -1.10 -16.25 18.95
N ASP A 18 -2.01 -15.58 19.67
CA ASP A 18 -3.10 -14.78 19.08
C ASP A 18 -2.60 -13.68 18.12
N VAL A 19 -1.35 -13.23 18.31
CA VAL A 19 -0.63 -12.35 17.38
C VAL A 19 0.75 -12.94 17.12
N TYR A 20 1.08 -13.07 15.84
CA TYR A 20 2.40 -13.54 15.41
C TYR A 20 2.85 -12.73 14.18
N GLY A 21 4.14 -12.70 13.94
CA GLY A 21 4.66 -11.95 12.83
C GLY A 21 6.04 -12.39 12.39
N PHE A 22 6.45 -11.90 11.24
CA PHE A 22 7.78 -12.16 10.71
C PHE A 22 8.29 -10.97 9.88
N VAL A 23 9.59 -10.98 9.66
CA VAL A 23 10.28 -10.05 8.78
C VAL A 23 10.82 -10.84 7.62
N SER A 24 10.49 -10.42 6.41
CA SER A 24 11.02 -11.00 5.18
C SER A 24 12.00 -10.03 4.54
N ASN A 25 13.23 -10.51 4.30
CA ASN A 25 14.28 -9.76 3.63
C ASN A 25 14.45 -10.18 2.14
N ASP A 26 13.71 -11.19 1.68
CA ASP A 26 13.83 -11.73 0.35
C ASP A 26 12.65 -11.35 -0.55
N ASN A 27 12.91 -11.24 -1.87
CA ASN A 27 11.87 -11.08 -2.90
C ASN A 27 10.98 -12.32 -3.10
N GLN A 28 11.08 -13.32 -2.22
CA GLN A 28 10.38 -14.62 -2.34
C GLN A 28 8.91 -14.58 -1.91
N PHE A 29 8.39 -13.44 -1.50
CA PHE A 29 7.02 -13.30 -1.00
C PHE A 29 6.08 -12.55 -1.95
N ASP A 30 6.24 -12.73 -3.26
CA ASP A 30 5.21 -12.39 -4.21
C ASP A 30 4.20 -13.54 -4.31
N TRP A 31 3.19 -13.49 -3.45
CA TRP A 31 2.19 -14.56 -3.34
C TRP A 31 0.99 -14.38 -4.25
N GLY A 32 1.09 -13.55 -5.26
CA GLY A 32 -0.07 -13.31 -6.12
C GLY A 32 -1.34 -12.93 -5.31
N MET A 33 -2.49 -13.01 -5.94
CA MET A 33 -3.78 -12.72 -5.27
C MET A 33 -4.18 -13.87 -4.35
N HIS A 34 -4.29 -13.58 -3.04
CA HIS A 34 -4.67 -14.52 -1.99
C HIS A 34 -5.54 -13.87 -0.92
N SER A 35 -6.03 -14.66 0.03
CA SER A 35 -6.71 -14.20 1.25
C SER A 35 -6.47 -15.19 2.38
N HIS A 36 -6.64 -14.75 3.62
CA HIS A 36 -6.49 -15.56 4.83
C HIS A 36 -7.57 -15.21 5.87
N GLN A 37 -7.65 -16.00 6.94
CA GLN A 37 -8.68 -15.86 7.98
C GLN A 37 -8.30 -14.84 9.06
N GLU A 38 -7.03 -14.50 9.18
CA GLU A 38 -6.49 -13.54 10.11
C GLU A 38 -6.63 -12.11 9.58
N SER A 39 -6.68 -11.13 10.49
CA SER A 39 -6.34 -9.75 10.12
C SER A 39 -4.83 -9.63 9.95
N GLN A 40 -4.37 -8.76 9.07
CA GLN A 40 -2.96 -8.58 8.78
C GLN A 40 -2.56 -7.10 8.84
N LEU A 41 -1.48 -6.80 9.52
CA LEU A 41 -0.82 -5.50 9.52
C LEU A 41 0.50 -5.62 8.76
N ILE A 42 0.69 -4.78 7.74
CA ILE A 42 1.86 -4.85 6.87
C ILE A 42 2.49 -3.48 6.73
N LEU A 43 3.81 -3.42 6.80
CA LEU A 43 4.61 -2.24 6.50
C LEU A 43 5.97 -2.62 5.91
N SER A 44 6.60 -1.66 5.23
CA SER A 44 8.02 -1.72 4.89
C SER A 44 8.78 -0.67 5.72
N PRO A 45 9.83 -1.05 6.45
CA PRO A 45 10.66 -0.08 7.18
C PRO A 45 11.41 0.89 6.25
N SER A 46 11.73 0.45 5.04
CA SER A 46 12.38 1.22 3.97
C SER A 46 11.72 0.89 2.64
N GLY A 47 11.70 1.82 1.69
CA GLY A 47 10.95 1.65 0.45
C GLY A 47 9.45 1.80 0.64
N CYS A 48 8.66 1.33 -0.30
CA CYS A 48 7.21 1.27 -0.15
C CYS A 48 6.65 -0.09 -0.58
N ILE A 49 5.43 -0.38 -0.19
CA ILE A 49 4.69 -1.53 -0.68
C ILE A 49 3.47 -1.07 -1.46
N THR A 50 3.18 -1.79 -2.52
CA THR A 50 1.94 -1.66 -3.27
C THR A 50 1.05 -2.84 -2.93
N VAL A 51 -0.17 -2.55 -2.48
CA VAL A 51 -1.19 -3.56 -2.21
C VAL A 51 -2.26 -3.46 -3.28
N ASN A 52 -2.40 -4.51 -4.08
CA ASN A 52 -3.42 -4.59 -5.10
C ASN A 52 -4.63 -5.34 -4.54
N LEU A 53 -5.80 -4.74 -4.72
CA LEU A 53 -7.10 -5.32 -4.43
C LEU A 53 -7.91 -5.40 -5.73
N GLN A 54 -9.05 -6.10 -5.73
CA GLN A 54 -9.87 -6.22 -6.95
C GLN A 54 -10.34 -4.88 -7.52
N SER A 55 -10.61 -3.89 -6.67
CA SER A 55 -11.19 -2.60 -7.06
C SER A 55 -10.33 -1.38 -6.76
N GLN A 56 -9.17 -1.57 -6.15
CA GLN A 56 -8.28 -0.45 -5.81
C GLN A 56 -6.83 -0.91 -5.62
N LYS A 57 -5.94 0.06 -5.78
CA LYS A 57 -4.51 -0.04 -5.49
C LYS A 57 -4.16 0.89 -4.34
N LEU A 58 -3.34 0.42 -3.40
CA LEU A 58 -2.82 1.23 -2.30
C LEU A 58 -1.30 1.27 -2.36
N VAL A 59 -0.73 2.42 -2.07
CA VAL A 59 0.73 2.60 -1.94
C VAL A 59 1.04 3.00 -0.51
N ILE A 60 1.84 2.20 0.17
CA ILE A 60 2.11 2.31 1.60
C ILE A 60 3.58 2.70 1.79
N PRO A 61 3.89 3.94 2.11
CA PRO A 61 5.25 4.40 2.40
C PRO A 61 5.73 3.96 3.80
N PRO A 62 7.04 4.09 4.13
CA PRO A 62 7.63 3.54 5.35
C PRO A 62 7.02 4.00 6.68
N ASN A 63 6.48 5.21 6.72
CA ASN A 63 5.83 5.74 7.93
C ASN A 63 4.34 5.40 8.02
N CYS A 64 3.90 4.44 7.21
CA CYS A 64 2.54 3.94 7.17
C CYS A 64 2.53 2.41 7.24
N ALA A 65 1.40 1.87 7.67
CA ALA A 65 1.08 0.45 7.58
C ALA A 65 -0.31 0.27 6.98
N ILE A 66 -0.53 -0.85 6.34
CA ILE A 66 -1.88 -1.25 5.93
C ILE A 66 -2.43 -2.27 6.91
N TRP A 67 -3.66 -2.07 7.32
CA TRP A 67 -4.48 -3.06 8.02
C TRP A 67 -5.42 -3.72 7.04
N LEU A 68 -5.29 -5.02 6.88
CA LEU A 68 -6.14 -5.88 6.05
C LEU A 68 -7.05 -6.71 6.97
N PRO A 69 -8.37 -6.53 6.91
CA PRO A 69 -9.32 -7.42 7.58
C PRO A 69 -9.28 -8.83 7.01
N PRO A 70 -9.84 -9.82 7.73
CA PRO A 70 -9.93 -11.21 7.26
C PRO A 70 -10.62 -11.30 5.89
N LYS A 71 -10.21 -12.28 5.09
CA LYS A 71 -10.83 -12.66 3.81
C LYS A 71 -10.75 -11.63 2.69
N ILE A 72 -9.99 -10.56 2.85
CA ILE A 72 -9.74 -9.61 1.77
C ILE A 72 -8.79 -10.23 0.74
N GLN A 73 -9.22 -10.32 -0.52
CA GLN A 73 -8.38 -10.74 -1.64
C GLN A 73 -7.36 -9.63 -1.94
N HIS A 74 -6.07 -9.95 -1.85
CA HIS A 74 -4.99 -8.99 -2.05
C HIS A 74 -3.72 -9.64 -2.59
N SER A 75 -2.87 -8.83 -3.23
CA SER A 75 -1.46 -9.14 -3.49
C SER A 75 -0.58 -7.99 -3.03
N ILE A 76 0.67 -8.28 -2.72
CA ILE A 76 1.62 -7.31 -2.18
C ILE A 76 2.85 -7.29 -3.07
N GLU A 77 3.22 -6.11 -3.56
CA GLU A 77 4.45 -5.86 -4.30
C GLU A 77 5.34 -4.92 -3.49
N ARG A 78 6.62 -5.23 -3.40
CA ARG A 78 7.61 -4.32 -2.81
C ARG A 78 8.18 -3.38 -3.87
N ARG A 79 8.36 -2.13 -3.48
CA ARG A 79 8.96 -1.08 -4.31
C ARG A 79 10.08 -0.41 -3.54
N GLY A 80 11.32 -0.76 -3.88
CA GLY A 80 12.48 -0.38 -3.08
C GLY A 80 12.46 -1.02 -1.69
N GLY A 81 13.53 -0.77 -0.90
CA GLY A 81 13.64 -1.32 0.45
C GLY A 81 14.00 -2.80 0.51
N GLU A 82 14.51 -3.21 1.67
CA GLU A 82 15.06 -4.55 1.85
C GLU A 82 14.13 -5.50 2.60
N SER A 83 13.18 -4.99 3.38
CA SER A 83 12.39 -5.83 4.27
C SER A 83 10.90 -5.51 4.25
N LEU A 84 10.11 -6.55 4.45
CA LEU A 84 8.68 -6.50 4.71
C LEU A 84 8.45 -6.99 6.14
N VAL A 85 7.71 -6.21 6.92
CA VAL A 85 7.26 -6.59 8.25
C VAL A 85 5.78 -6.89 8.19
N THR A 86 5.38 -8.06 8.67
CA THR A 86 3.98 -8.45 8.74
C THR A 86 3.61 -9.01 10.11
N LEU A 87 2.43 -8.66 10.60
CA LEU A 87 1.80 -9.22 11.78
C LEU A 87 0.44 -9.78 11.42
N PHE A 88 0.14 -10.96 11.92
CA PHE A 88 -1.16 -11.60 11.81
C PHE A 88 -1.86 -11.60 13.16
N PHE A 89 -3.16 -11.33 13.14
CA PHE A 89 -4.02 -11.29 14.31
C PHE A 89 -5.12 -12.32 14.12
N LYS A 90 -5.14 -13.36 14.97
CA LYS A 90 -6.18 -14.39 14.93
C LYS A 90 -7.56 -13.78 15.21
N SER A 91 -8.60 -14.33 14.63
CA SER A 91 -9.98 -13.89 14.88
C SER A 91 -10.43 -14.14 16.33
N SER A 92 -9.74 -15.01 17.05
CA SER A 92 -9.96 -15.31 18.48
C SER A 92 -9.38 -14.27 19.42
N ILE A 93 -8.61 -13.27 18.89
CA ILE A 93 -7.99 -12.26 19.75
C ILE A 93 -9.05 -11.50 20.56
N GLY A 94 -8.88 -11.46 21.86
CA GLY A 94 -9.83 -10.85 22.79
C GLY A 94 -9.79 -9.32 22.86
N TYR A 95 -9.03 -8.66 21.96
CA TYR A 95 -8.83 -7.21 21.96
C TYR A 95 -9.50 -6.54 20.75
N THR A 96 -9.85 -5.27 20.90
CA THR A 96 -10.40 -4.48 19.81
C THR A 96 -9.33 -4.19 18.77
N VAL A 97 -9.58 -4.61 17.53
CA VAL A 97 -8.74 -4.35 16.35
C VAL A 97 -9.57 -3.68 15.27
N PRO A 98 -8.95 -3.01 14.29
CA PRO A 98 -9.69 -2.49 13.14
C PRO A 98 -10.42 -3.63 12.39
N ASN A 99 -11.67 -3.38 12.01
CA ASN A 99 -12.51 -4.33 11.26
C ASN A 99 -12.71 -3.97 9.79
N ASP A 100 -12.10 -2.88 9.36
CA ASP A 100 -12.14 -2.37 7.98
C ASP A 100 -10.73 -2.21 7.41
N LEU A 101 -10.65 -2.19 6.09
CA LEU A 101 -9.42 -1.89 5.37
C LEU A 101 -9.03 -0.43 5.61
N ARG A 102 -7.81 -0.20 6.07
CA ARG A 102 -7.33 1.15 6.31
C ARG A 102 -5.81 1.28 6.22
N VAL A 103 -5.34 2.46 5.84
CA VAL A 103 -3.94 2.81 5.92
C VAL A 103 -3.71 3.66 7.16
N LEU A 104 -2.83 3.17 8.03
CA LEU A 104 -2.50 3.75 9.33
C LEU A 104 -1.23 4.59 9.19
N ARG A 105 -1.22 5.78 9.78
CA ARG A 105 0.01 6.54 9.97
C ARG A 105 0.66 6.09 11.28
N LEU A 106 1.91 5.66 11.19
CA LEU A 106 2.64 5.12 12.32
C LEU A 106 3.28 6.24 13.16
N ASN A 107 3.17 6.12 14.48
CA ASN A 107 3.97 6.86 15.44
C ASN A 107 5.13 5.98 15.95
N SER A 108 6.08 6.58 16.67
CA SER A 108 7.26 5.85 17.18
C SER A 108 6.91 4.71 18.12
N LEU A 109 5.85 4.84 18.92
CA LEU A 109 5.39 3.80 19.83
C LEU A 109 4.86 2.59 19.04
N LEU A 110 3.98 2.83 18.07
CA LEU A 110 3.41 1.76 17.26
C LEU A 110 4.48 1.03 16.44
N ILE A 111 5.44 1.77 15.87
CA ILE A 111 6.61 1.17 15.19
C ILE A 111 7.39 0.26 16.16
N ALA A 112 7.70 0.72 17.37
CA ALA A 112 8.44 -0.07 18.37
C ALA A 112 7.68 -1.34 18.80
N LEU A 113 6.36 -1.25 18.98
CA LEU A 113 5.49 -2.39 19.29
C LEU A 113 5.49 -3.42 18.16
N ILE A 114 5.30 -2.97 16.92
CA ILE A 114 5.33 -3.83 15.72
C ILE A 114 6.68 -4.54 15.63
N GLN A 115 7.77 -3.81 15.73
CA GLN A 115 9.12 -4.39 15.70
C GLN A 115 9.33 -5.40 16.82
N ARG A 116 8.89 -5.09 18.05
CA ARG A 116 9.02 -5.99 19.19
C ARG A 116 8.34 -7.34 18.97
N VAL A 117 7.18 -7.34 18.32
CA VAL A 117 6.43 -8.57 18.03
C VAL A 117 7.01 -9.29 16.80
N SER A 118 7.32 -8.58 15.72
CA SER A 118 7.77 -9.19 14.47
C SER A 118 9.19 -9.77 14.50
N TYR A 119 10.10 -9.19 15.30
CA TYR A 119 11.48 -9.68 15.45
C TYR A 119 11.66 -10.70 16.59
N ALA A 120 10.61 -11.02 17.32
CA ALA A 120 10.70 -12.05 18.33
C ALA A 120 10.76 -13.44 17.66
N SER A 121 11.65 -14.32 18.18
CA SER A 121 11.69 -15.71 17.73
C SER A 121 10.37 -16.43 18.01
N ASN A 122 9.96 -17.34 17.14
CA ASN A 122 8.68 -18.04 17.04
C ASN A 122 8.18 -18.79 18.30
N ASN A 123 8.85 -18.68 19.45
CA ASN A 123 8.51 -19.39 20.70
C ASN A 123 8.36 -18.46 21.91
N ARG A 124 8.04 -17.18 21.71
CA ARG A 124 7.83 -16.27 22.83
C ARG A 124 6.35 -15.94 22.97
N GLN A 125 5.76 -16.37 24.07
CA GLN A 125 4.51 -15.78 24.56
C GLN A 125 4.76 -14.32 24.96
N PHE A 126 4.02 -13.42 24.33
CA PHE A 126 4.05 -12.00 24.69
C PHE A 126 3.18 -11.77 25.92
N HIS A 127 3.59 -10.82 26.75
CA HIS A 127 2.74 -10.40 27.85
C HIS A 127 1.43 -9.82 27.29
N PRO A 128 0.25 -10.21 27.80
CA PRO A 128 -1.04 -9.75 27.28
C PRO A 128 -1.13 -8.23 27.10
N SER A 129 -0.58 -7.45 28.05
CA SER A 129 -0.59 -5.99 27.96
C SER A 129 0.19 -5.43 26.77
N LEU A 130 1.22 -6.14 26.26
CA LEU A 130 1.92 -5.72 25.05
C LEU A 130 1.01 -5.85 23.82
N ILE A 131 0.29 -6.95 23.71
CA ILE A 131 -0.64 -7.21 22.62
C ILE A 131 -1.85 -6.28 22.70
N GLU A 132 -2.39 -6.07 23.89
CA GLU A 132 -3.47 -5.12 24.12
C GLU A 132 -3.08 -3.71 23.69
N LEU A 133 -1.89 -3.25 24.07
CA LEU A 133 -1.38 -1.93 23.66
C LEU A 133 -1.15 -1.85 22.15
N LEU A 134 -0.60 -2.90 21.52
CA LEU A 134 -0.45 -2.95 20.07
C LEU A 134 -1.79 -2.85 19.34
N CYS A 135 -2.80 -3.58 19.80
CA CYS A 135 -4.16 -3.53 19.25
C CYS A 135 -4.78 -2.14 19.43
N TYR A 136 -4.68 -1.57 20.63
CA TYR A 136 -5.18 -0.24 20.95
C TYR A 136 -4.54 0.84 20.06
N GLU A 137 -3.22 0.88 19.98
CA GLU A 137 -2.49 1.85 19.14
C GLU A 137 -2.81 1.67 17.65
N SER A 138 -2.96 0.43 17.18
CA SER A 138 -3.38 0.15 15.80
C SER A 138 -4.80 0.65 15.51
N TYR A 139 -5.71 0.53 16.48
CA TYR A 139 -7.09 1.01 16.35
C TYR A 139 -7.18 2.54 16.38
N GLN A 140 -6.37 3.21 17.20
CA GLN A 140 -6.34 4.66 17.37
C GLN A 140 -5.47 5.40 16.34
N ALA A 141 -4.65 4.69 15.57
CA ALA A 141 -3.72 5.30 14.63
C ALA A 141 -4.43 6.22 13.62
N PRO A 142 -3.91 7.42 13.35
CA PRO A 142 -4.47 8.32 12.36
C PRO A 142 -4.50 7.67 10.98
N LEU A 143 -5.62 7.85 10.28
CA LEU A 143 -5.80 7.31 8.93
C LEU A 143 -5.15 8.23 7.88
N THR A 144 -4.72 7.63 6.79
CA THR A 144 -4.29 8.35 5.59
C THR A 144 -4.89 7.70 4.35
N ASP A 145 -5.24 8.53 3.36
CA ASP A 145 -5.84 8.04 2.12
C ASP A 145 -4.78 7.99 1.01
N LEU A 146 -4.18 6.81 0.88
CA LEU A 146 -3.21 6.47 -0.17
C LEU A 146 -3.75 5.36 -1.09
N SER A 147 -5.06 5.39 -1.33
CA SER A 147 -5.77 4.46 -2.20
C SER A 147 -6.03 5.05 -3.59
N LEU A 148 -6.10 4.20 -4.60
CA LEU A 148 -6.49 4.54 -5.95
C LEU A 148 -7.60 3.59 -6.38
N PRO A 149 -8.88 4.01 -6.35
CA PRO A 149 -9.96 3.18 -6.89
C PRO A 149 -9.76 2.97 -8.40
N LEU A 150 -9.94 1.74 -8.85
CA LEU A 150 -9.75 1.36 -10.25
C LEU A 150 -11.12 1.18 -10.93
N PRO A 151 -11.34 1.79 -12.10
CA PRO A 151 -12.54 1.51 -12.87
C PRO A 151 -12.50 0.08 -13.42
N THR A 152 -13.67 -0.57 -13.47
CA THR A 152 -13.85 -1.95 -13.90
C THR A 152 -14.44 -2.07 -15.30
N ASP A 153 -14.80 -0.97 -15.94
CA ASP A 153 -15.36 -0.95 -17.30
C ASP A 153 -14.38 -1.58 -18.30
N SER A 154 -14.83 -2.60 -19.02
CA SER A 154 -14.00 -3.41 -19.91
C SER A 154 -13.25 -2.62 -21.00
N ARG A 155 -13.79 -1.46 -21.40
CA ARG A 155 -13.14 -0.55 -22.38
C ARG A 155 -11.86 0.06 -21.83
N LEU A 156 -11.71 0.16 -20.51
CA LEU A 156 -10.57 0.76 -19.83
C LEU A 156 -9.50 -0.28 -19.44
N LEU A 157 -9.80 -1.58 -19.45
CA LEU A 157 -8.89 -2.62 -18.95
C LEU A 157 -7.52 -2.63 -19.67
N ALA A 158 -7.52 -2.61 -20.99
CA ALA A 158 -6.26 -2.59 -21.75
C ALA A 158 -5.43 -1.31 -21.49
N TRP A 159 -6.11 -0.18 -21.28
CA TRP A 159 -5.46 1.07 -20.93
C TRP A 159 -4.96 1.06 -19.48
N LEU A 160 -5.73 0.54 -18.52
CA LEU A 160 -5.29 0.39 -17.13
C LEU A 160 -4.03 -0.46 -17.01
N ASN A 161 -3.97 -1.58 -17.73
CA ASN A 161 -2.79 -2.45 -17.75
C ASN A 161 -1.56 -1.74 -18.34
N SER A 162 -1.74 -0.76 -19.24
CA SER A 162 -0.63 0.03 -19.77
C SER A 162 -0.07 1.10 -18.83
N LEU A 163 -0.72 1.35 -17.68
CA LEU A 163 -0.29 2.38 -16.72
C LEU A 163 0.93 1.97 -15.88
N GLU A 164 1.34 0.72 -15.92
CA GLU A 164 2.59 0.29 -15.31
C GLU A 164 3.80 0.88 -16.05
N GLU A 165 3.68 1.02 -17.39
CA GLU A 165 4.73 1.55 -18.25
C GLU A 165 4.61 3.07 -18.51
N TYR A 166 3.38 3.61 -18.53
CA TYR A 166 3.12 4.97 -18.98
C TYR A 166 2.21 5.73 -18.03
N ALA A 167 2.55 6.99 -17.75
CA ALA A 167 1.68 7.88 -16.98
C ALA A 167 0.32 8.10 -17.67
N PRO A 168 -0.78 8.23 -16.89
CA PRO A 168 -2.10 8.49 -17.45
C PRO A 168 -2.11 9.77 -18.28
N GLN A 169 -2.51 9.66 -19.52
CA GLN A 169 -2.55 10.76 -20.47
C GLN A 169 -3.67 11.78 -20.13
N LYS A 170 -3.62 12.96 -20.74
CA LYS A 170 -4.74 13.91 -20.63
C LYS A 170 -6.03 13.30 -21.20
N LEU A 171 -7.18 13.67 -20.63
CA LEU A 171 -8.48 13.05 -20.94
C LEU A 171 -8.78 12.97 -22.44
N GLY A 172 -8.54 14.05 -23.19
CA GLY A 172 -8.80 14.07 -24.64
C GLY A 172 -7.93 13.10 -25.45
N VAL A 173 -6.67 12.88 -25.02
CA VAL A 173 -5.77 11.91 -25.66
C VAL A 173 -6.22 10.48 -25.33
N MET A 174 -6.53 10.22 -24.07
CA MET A 174 -7.04 8.93 -23.61
C MET A 174 -8.36 8.56 -24.32
N ALA A 175 -9.31 9.49 -24.38
CA ALA A 175 -10.60 9.28 -25.01
C ALA A 175 -10.47 8.87 -26.50
N LYS A 176 -9.57 9.53 -27.24
CA LYS A 176 -9.25 9.16 -28.63
C LYS A 176 -8.64 7.76 -28.73
N LYS A 177 -7.70 7.42 -27.84
CA LYS A 177 -7.04 6.11 -27.83
C LYS A 177 -8.02 4.96 -27.54
N ILE A 178 -9.00 5.19 -26.69
CA ILE A 178 -10.02 4.20 -26.30
C ILE A 178 -11.20 4.16 -27.28
N GLY A 179 -11.33 5.16 -28.17
CA GLY A 179 -12.46 5.27 -29.10
C GLY A 179 -13.76 5.69 -28.42
N ALA A 180 -13.68 6.50 -27.34
CA ALA A 180 -14.83 6.99 -26.61
C ALA A 180 -14.80 8.53 -26.49
N SER A 181 -15.95 9.15 -26.19
CA SER A 181 -15.97 10.59 -25.92
C SER A 181 -15.42 10.90 -24.52
N GLU A 182 -14.85 12.09 -24.33
CA GLU A 182 -14.39 12.56 -23.00
C GLU A 182 -15.52 12.53 -21.96
N LYS A 183 -16.74 12.85 -22.38
CA LYS A 183 -17.95 12.78 -21.52
C LYS A 183 -18.21 11.35 -21.07
N THR A 184 -18.05 10.36 -21.95
CA THR A 184 -18.23 8.93 -21.61
C THR A 184 -17.19 8.49 -20.60
N ILE A 185 -15.92 8.80 -20.83
CA ILE A 185 -14.83 8.46 -19.92
C ILE A 185 -15.03 9.10 -18.55
N SER A 186 -15.31 10.42 -18.50
CA SER A 186 -15.56 11.13 -17.25
C SER A 186 -16.72 10.51 -16.46
N ARG A 187 -17.78 10.08 -17.15
CA ARG A 187 -18.93 9.43 -16.50
C ARG A 187 -18.57 8.06 -15.92
N ILE A 188 -17.77 7.26 -16.63
CA ILE A 188 -17.29 5.97 -16.13
C ILE A 188 -16.47 6.18 -14.85
N PHE A 189 -15.47 7.05 -14.91
CA PHE A 189 -14.62 7.31 -13.74
C PHE A 189 -15.43 7.77 -12.54
N PHE A 190 -16.29 8.76 -12.72
CA PHE A 190 -17.12 9.25 -11.61
C PHE A 190 -18.06 8.17 -11.04
N LYS A 191 -18.70 7.38 -11.92
CA LYS A 191 -19.63 6.32 -11.50
C LYS A 191 -18.93 5.21 -10.71
N GLU A 192 -17.73 4.80 -11.15
CA GLU A 192 -17.06 3.59 -10.64
C GLU A 192 -16.02 3.89 -9.56
N THR A 193 -15.43 5.08 -9.58
CA THR A 193 -14.38 5.46 -8.62
C THR A 193 -14.77 6.58 -7.67
N GLY A 194 -15.90 7.22 -7.89
CA GLY A 194 -16.30 8.43 -7.16
C GLY A 194 -15.52 9.68 -7.51
N MET A 195 -14.55 9.59 -8.44
CA MET A 195 -13.63 10.68 -8.80
C MET A 195 -13.80 11.09 -10.26
N HIS A 196 -13.65 12.39 -10.53
CA HIS A 196 -13.43 12.82 -11.91
C HIS A 196 -12.05 12.40 -12.41
N TYR A 197 -11.93 12.11 -13.71
CA TYR A 197 -10.67 11.62 -14.29
C TYR A 197 -9.43 12.47 -13.95
N GLN A 198 -9.57 13.79 -13.91
CA GLN A 198 -8.45 14.68 -13.59
C GLN A 198 -7.98 14.53 -12.13
N GLU A 199 -8.91 14.29 -11.22
CA GLU A 199 -8.63 14.04 -9.81
C GLU A 199 -7.98 12.67 -9.64
N TRP A 200 -8.55 11.64 -10.27
CA TRP A 200 -8.00 10.30 -10.30
C TRP A 200 -6.58 10.30 -10.89
N ARG A 201 -6.36 11.01 -12.00
CA ARG A 201 -5.04 11.16 -12.63
C ARG A 201 -4.02 11.82 -11.69
N LYS A 202 -4.40 12.89 -11.00
CA LYS A 202 -3.52 13.52 -10.00
C LYS A 202 -3.16 12.55 -8.88
N ARG A 203 -4.11 11.76 -8.41
CA ARG A 203 -3.88 10.76 -7.38
C ARG A 203 -2.94 9.67 -7.85
N TRP A 204 -3.15 9.16 -9.06
CA TRP A 204 -2.22 8.20 -9.68
C TRP A 204 -0.79 8.76 -9.74
N LEU A 205 -0.64 9.99 -10.24
CA LEU A 205 0.67 10.65 -10.32
C LEU A 205 1.34 10.80 -8.95
N LEU A 206 0.57 11.09 -7.91
CA LEU A 206 1.08 11.19 -6.54
C LEU A 206 1.58 9.84 -6.03
N LEU A 207 0.78 8.79 -6.16
CA LEU A 207 1.16 7.45 -5.70
C LEU A 207 2.39 6.93 -6.46
N LYS A 208 2.43 7.16 -7.78
CA LYS A 208 3.60 6.80 -8.59
C LYS A 208 4.85 7.61 -8.22
N ALA A 209 4.70 8.88 -7.86
CA ALA A 209 5.80 9.69 -7.34
C ALA A 209 6.36 9.12 -6.02
N ILE A 210 5.50 8.63 -5.12
CA ILE A 210 5.89 7.98 -3.87
C ILE A 210 6.68 6.69 -4.18
N GLU A 211 6.19 5.85 -5.10
CA GLU A 211 6.89 4.64 -5.54
C GLU A 211 8.30 4.97 -6.08
N LEU A 212 8.40 5.89 -7.04
CA LEU A 212 9.68 6.30 -7.65
C LEU A 212 10.68 6.85 -6.62
N LEU A 213 10.21 7.71 -5.71
CA LEU A 213 11.06 8.26 -4.66
C LEU A 213 11.55 7.17 -3.71
N SER A 214 10.74 6.16 -3.42
CA SER A 214 11.12 5.02 -2.58
C SER A 214 12.12 4.08 -3.25
N GLU A 215 12.10 4.01 -4.58
CA GLU A 215 13.07 3.29 -5.40
C GLU A 215 14.40 4.07 -5.57
N GLY A 216 14.51 5.25 -4.96
CA GLY A 216 15.71 6.09 -4.99
C GLY A 216 15.78 7.04 -6.18
N GLU A 217 14.71 7.16 -6.98
CA GLU A 217 14.71 8.05 -8.15
C GLU A 217 14.90 9.52 -7.72
N SER A 218 15.63 10.27 -8.53
CA SER A 218 15.86 11.69 -8.30
C SER A 218 14.59 12.51 -8.48
N VAL A 219 14.51 13.67 -7.81
CA VAL A 219 13.35 14.59 -7.96
C VAL A 219 13.17 15.03 -9.42
N THR A 220 14.27 15.21 -10.14
CA THR A 220 14.25 15.54 -11.57
C THR A 220 13.81 14.35 -12.41
N GLY A 221 14.28 13.14 -12.10
CA GLY A 221 13.86 11.90 -12.76
C GLY A 221 12.37 11.63 -12.56
N CYS A 222 11.86 11.79 -11.33
CA CYS A 222 10.42 11.71 -11.06
C CYS A 222 9.61 12.69 -11.92
N ALA A 223 10.07 13.95 -12.04
CA ALA A 223 9.38 14.96 -12.85
C ALA A 223 9.32 14.56 -14.32
N LEU A 224 10.42 14.01 -14.86
CA LEU A 224 10.52 13.52 -16.23
C LEU A 224 9.61 12.31 -16.48
N THR A 225 9.73 11.29 -15.64
CA THR A 225 8.96 10.04 -15.76
C THR A 225 7.44 10.30 -15.67
N LEU A 226 7.04 11.27 -14.84
CA LEU A 226 5.63 11.62 -14.65
C LEU A 226 5.11 12.71 -15.61
N ASP A 227 5.89 13.06 -16.64
CA ASP A 227 5.52 14.01 -17.70
C ASP A 227 5.16 15.42 -17.14
N PHE A 228 5.93 15.89 -16.14
CA PHE A 228 5.84 17.28 -15.72
C PHE A 228 6.70 18.18 -16.62
N SER A 229 6.18 19.35 -16.97
CA SER A 229 6.88 20.31 -17.83
C SER A 229 8.18 20.85 -17.21
N THR A 230 8.26 20.88 -15.88
CA THR A 230 9.46 21.30 -15.12
C THR A 230 9.53 20.58 -13.78
N THR A 231 10.74 20.43 -13.24
CA THR A 231 10.96 19.93 -11.87
C THR A 231 10.24 20.78 -10.82
N SER A 232 10.18 22.10 -11.02
CA SER A 232 9.46 23.01 -10.12
C SER A 232 7.96 22.75 -10.10
N ALA A 233 7.34 22.42 -11.24
CA ALA A 233 5.94 22.06 -11.32
C ALA A 233 5.65 20.76 -10.57
N PHE A 234 6.53 19.77 -10.65
CA PHE A 234 6.45 18.54 -9.87
C PHE A 234 6.58 18.80 -8.37
N ILE A 235 7.59 19.57 -7.94
CA ILE A 235 7.79 19.92 -6.52
C ILE A 235 6.54 20.62 -5.96
N TYR A 236 5.98 21.56 -6.69
CA TYR A 236 4.75 22.25 -6.28
C TYR A 236 3.57 21.28 -6.16
N PHE A 237 3.35 20.44 -7.16
CA PHE A 237 2.31 19.40 -7.15
C PHE A 237 2.43 18.49 -5.94
N PHE A 238 3.62 17.93 -5.69
CA PHE A 238 3.87 17.01 -4.60
C PHE A 238 3.66 17.69 -3.22
N LYS A 239 4.18 18.92 -3.07
CA LYS A 239 4.03 19.70 -1.84
C LYS A 239 2.56 20.03 -1.52
N GLN A 240 1.75 20.34 -2.53
CA GLN A 240 0.32 20.56 -2.35
C GLN A 240 -0.41 19.31 -1.84
N ALA A 241 -0.02 18.13 -2.30
CA ALA A 241 -0.65 16.87 -1.93
C ALA A 241 -0.14 16.30 -0.58
N MET A 242 1.17 16.38 -0.33
CA MET A 242 1.83 15.73 0.81
C MET A 242 2.25 16.68 1.93
N HIS A 243 2.05 18.00 1.77
CA HIS A 243 2.47 19.06 2.69
C HIS A 243 3.97 19.09 2.99
N THR A 244 4.78 18.38 2.19
CA THR A 244 6.25 18.31 2.28
C THR A 244 6.86 18.27 0.89
N THR A 245 8.12 18.65 0.73
CA THR A 245 8.78 18.57 -0.59
C THR A 245 9.20 17.13 -0.90
N PRO A 246 9.35 16.74 -2.20
CA PRO A 246 9.83 15.42 -2.58
C PRO A 246 11.19 15.08 -1.94
N SER A 247 12.11 16.05 -1.87
CA SER A 247 13.44 15.84 -1.26
C SER A 247 13.37 15.60 0.25
N GLN A 248 12.43 16.28 0.96
CA GLN A 248 12.20 16.02 2.38
C GLN A 248 11.51 14.68 2.58
N TYR A 249 10.55 14.34 1.71
CA TYR A 249 9.82 13.08 1.77
C TYR A 249 10.74 11.88 1.54
N ARG A 250 11.72 12.00 0.62
CA ARG A 250 12.69 10.94 0.34
C ARG A 250 13.51 10.52 1.56
N LYS A 251 13.77 11.43 2.50
CA LYS A 251 14.48 11.12 3.75
C LYS A 251 13.76 10.08 4.64
N TYR A 252 12.48 9.83 4.41
CA TYR A 252 11.76 8.75 5.11
C TYR A 252 12.14 7.36 4.58
N PHE A 253 12.80 7.28 3.43
CA PHE A 253 13.23 6.02 2.80
C PHE A 253 14.72 5.70 3.07
N GLU A 254 15.50 6.69 3.52
CA GLU A 254 16.90 6.60 3.91
C GLU A 254 17.02 6.14 5.39
#